data_dc38eb29babedd4dbe4aef330faba61d
#
_entry.id   dc38eb29babedd4dbe4aef330faba61d
#
_cell.length_a   1.000
_cell.length_b   1.000
_cell.length_c   1.000
_cell.angle_alpha   90.00
_cell.angle_beta   90.00
_cell.angle_gamma   90.00
#
_symmetry.space_group_name_H-M   'P 1'
#
loop_
_entity.id
_entity.type
_entity.pdbx_description
1 polymer ?
#
loop_
_entity_poly.entity_id
_entity_poly.type
_entity_poly.pdbx_seq_one_letter_code
_entity_poly.pdbx_strand_id
1 'polypeptide(L)'
;MTKAAISLIQTGLRDLGYSPGPVDGLFGAKTKAAAQSWLAASGIAVKSVLAAETAAMLYQGAARYPVHEVVVHCSATRPDWMADAGLPAQFAEIRRWHMQDRGWRNIGYHWVIGRDGKVLAGRPETEIGAHVVDHNRGTIGICLIGGHGSTERDRFAQHFTPAQDITLRQLLQGIGMRAQIRRISGHNEYAAKACPGFTVSKWLEAAR
;
A
#
# COMPACT_ATOMS: atom_id res chain seq x y z
N MET A 1 -10.66 14.18 -3.01
CA MET A 1 -11.29 13.10 -2.22
C MET A 1 -12.78 13.09 -2.50
N THR A 2 -13.38 11.94 -2.84
CA THR A 2 -14.84 11.87 -3.04
C THR A 2 -15.56 11.81 -1.69
N LYS A 3 -16.79 12.35 -1.61
CA LYS A 3 -17.62 12.25 -0.40
C LYS A 3 -17.80 10.80 0.08
N ALA A 4 -17.95 9.86 -0.87
CA ALA A 4 -18.09 8.44 -0.56
C ALA A 4 -16.85 7.86 0.14
N ALA A 5 -15.64 8.22 -0.31
CA ALA A 5 -14.40 7.78 0.32
C ALA A 5 -14.26 8.33 1.75
N ILE A 6 -14.62 9.60 1.97
CA ILE A 6 -14.59 10.19 3.30
C ILE A 6 -15.61 9.53 4.22
N SER A 7 -16.83 9.27 3.75
CA SER A 7 -17.85 8.57 4.53
C SER A 7 -17.40 7.17 4.97
N LEU A 8 -16.67 6.44 4.12
CA LEU A 8 -16.07 5.15 4.49
C LEU A 8 -15.03 5.29 5.60
N ILE A 9 -14.16 6.31 5.53
CA ILE A 9 -13.18 6.61 6.59
C ILE A 9 -13.91 6.91 7.91
N GLN A 10 -14.91 7.77 7.87
CA GLN A 10 -15.69 8.15 9.04
C GLN A 10 -16.39 6.93 9.65
N THR A 11 -16.97 6.06 8.82
CA THR A 11 -17.60 4.82 9.28
C THR A 11 -16.58 3.91 9.94
N GLY A 12 -15.45 3.62 9.29
CA GLY A 12 -14.41 2.75 9.84
C GLY A 12 -13.83 3.26 11.16
N LEU A 13 -13.56 4.57 11.26
CA LEU A 13 -13.09 5.17 12.51
C LEU A 13 -14.12 5.04 13.65
N ARG A 14 -15.40 5.26 13.34
CA ARG A 14 -16.49 5.10 14.32
C ARG A 14 -16.61 3.64 14.79
N ASP A 15 -16.56 2.69 13.88
CA ASP A 15 -16.68 1.26 14.15
C ASP A 15 -15.48 0.73 14.99
N LEU A 16 -14.34 1.42 14.92
CA LEU A 16 -13.16 1.20 15.76
C LEU A 16 -13.17 1.96 17.09
N GLY A 17 -14.26 2.67 17.42
CA GLY A 17 -14.42 3.41 18.67
C GLY A 17 -13.82 4.82 18.68
N TYR A 18 -13.39 5.34 17.53
CA TYR A 18 -12.95 6.74 17.40
C TYR A 18 -14.14 7.66 17.08
N SER A 19 -13.98 8.96 17.34
CA SER A 19 -15.04 9.96 17.17
C SER A 19 -14.79 10.88 15.97
N PRO A 20 -15.01 10.41 14.72
CA PRO A 20 -14.74 11.19 13.51
C PRO A 20 -15.74 12.31 13.25
N GLY A 21 -16.78 12.44 14.05
CA GLY A 21 -17.95 13.27 13.79
C GLY A 21 -19.02 12.54 12.99
N PRO A 22 -19.97 13.28 12.38
CA PRO A 22 -21.00 12.68 11.54
C PRO A 22 -20.38 12.02 10.29
N VAL A 23 -21.03 10.97 9.81
CA VAL A 23 -20.67 10.32 8.53
C VAL A 23 -21.32 11.11 7.39
N ASP A 24 -20.72 12.23 7.03
CA ASP A 24 -21.26 13.22 6.08
C ASP A 24 -20.42 13.35 4.79
N GLY A 25 -19.31 12.62 4.74
CA GLY A 25 -18.36 12.71 3.62
C GLY A 25 -17.57 14.02 3.59
N LEU A 26 -17.45 14.73 4.73
CA LEU A 26 -16.62 15.92 4.87
C LEU A 26 -15.39 15.60 5.74
N PHE A 27 -14.20 15.80 5.21
CA PHE A 27 -12.95 15.58 5.94
C PHE A 27 -12.63 16.79 6.85
N GLY A 28 -13.46 16.98 7.89
CA GLY A 28 -13.32 18.07 8.85
C GLY A 28 -12.32 17.77 9.97
N ALA A 29 -12.18 18.73 10.89
CA ALA A 29 -11.24 18.65 12.01
C ALA A 29 -11.46 17.41 12.89
N LYS A 30 -12.70 17.01 13.16
CA LYS A 30 -13.03 15.81 13.95
C LYS A 30 -12.58 14.53 13.26
N THR A 31 -12.84 14.39 11.95
CA THR A 31 -12.38 13.23 11.15
C THR A 31 -10.86 13.15 11.14
N LYS A 32 -10.18 14.29 10.95
CA LYS A 32 -8.71 14.37 10.97
C LYS A 32 -8.14 13.96 12.34
N ALA A 33 -8.69 14.48 13.43
CA ALA A 33 -8.25 14.16 14.79
C ALA A 33 -8.47 12.68 15.12
N ALA A 34 -9.61 12.10 14.75
CA ALA A 34 -9.91 10.69 14.93
C ALA A 34 -8.93 9.79 14.15
N ALA A 35 -8.62 10.15 12.90
CA ALA A 35 -7.64 9.43 12.08
C ALA A 35 -6.23 9.51 12.69
N GLN A 36 -5.82 10.66 13.22
CA GLN A 36 -4.54 10.83 13.91
C GLN A 36 -4.47 9.99 15.21
N SER A 37 -5.55 9.96 16.00
CA SER A 37 -5.62 9.15 17.22
C SER A 37 -5.55 7.66 16.92
N TRP A 38 -6.24 7.22 15.88
CA TRP A 38 -6.17 5.83 15.42
C TRP A 38 -4.76 5.45 14.95
N LEU A 39 -4.11 6.29 14.16
CA LEU A 39 -2.74 6.08 13.71
C LEU A 39 -1.75 5.98 14.87
N ALA A 40 -1.89 6.87 15.87
CA ALA A 40 -1.06 6.87 17.08
C ALA A 40 -1.26 5.58 17.90
N ALA A 41 -2.52 5.15 18.10
CA ALA A 41 -2.86 3.92 18.82
C ALA A 41 -2.37 2.65 18.11
N SER A 42 -2.20 2.72 16.79
CA SER A 42 -1.71 1.63 15.96
C SER A 42 -0.17 1.46 16.01
N GLY A 43 0.55 2.24 16.82
CA GLY A 43 2.00 2.19 16.94
C GLY A 43 2.75 2.79 15.74
N ILE A 44 2.05 3.51 14.88
CA ILE A 44 2.62 4.16 13.71
C ILE A 44 3.09 5.55 14.10
N ALA A 45 4.38 5.80 14.08
CA ALA A 45 4.94 7.13 14.32
C ALA A 45 4.45 8.12 13.26
N VAL A 46 3.43 8.91 13.61
CA VAL A 46 2.87 9.95 12.74
C VAL A 46 3.81 11.14 12.71
N LYS A 47 4.89 11.06 11.97
CA LYS A 47 5.72 12.23 11.62
C LYS A 47 5.25 12.95 10.35
N SER A 48 4.37 12.35 9.59
CA SER A 48 3.70 13.01 8.48
C SER A 48 2.21 12.84 8.66
N VAL A 49 1.50 13.94 8.67
CA VAL A 49 0.08 13.94 8.36
C VAL A 49 -0.03 13.13 7.08
N LEU A 50 -0.58 11.93 7.16
CA LEU A 50 -1.15 11.33 5.96
C LEU A 50 -1.95 12.44 5.33
N ALA A 51 -1.50 12.94 4.19
CA ALA A 51 -2.30 13.87 3.43
C ALA A 51 -3.69 13.25 3.34
N ALA A 52 -4.72 14.05 3.49
CA ALA A 52 -6.11 13.59 3.41
C ALA A 52 -6.36 12.66 2.21
N GLU A 53 -5.59 12.84 1.14
CA GLU A 53 -5.52 12.01 -0.06
C GLU A 53 -5.05 10.57 0.19
N THR A 54 -4.02 10.38 1.02
CA THR A 54 -3.51 9.03 1.34
C THR A 54 -4.50 8.27 2.23
N ALA A 55 -5.14 8.96 3.18
CA ALA A 55 -6.18 8.34 4.00
C ALA A 55 -7.40 7.92 3.14
N ALA A 56 -7.77 8.70 2.12
CA ALA A 56 -8.83 8.34 1.20
C ALA A 56 -8.50 7.13 0.33
N MET A 57 -7.25 7.02 -0.11
CA MET A 57 -6.78 5.85 -0.88
C MET A 57 -6.79 4.56 -0.05
N LEU A 58 -6.56 4.65 1.27
CA LEU A 58 -6.59 3.51 2.18
C LEU A 58 -7.99 2.89 2.32
N TYR A 59 -9.03 3.60 1.94
CA TYR A 59 -10.44 3.20 2.10
C TYR A 59 -11.20 3.03 0.78
N GLN A 60 -10.51 2.70 -0.29
CA GLN A 60 -11.21 2.28 -1.52
C GLN A 60 -11.97 0.97 -1.26
N GLY A 61 -13.24 0.99 -1.57
CA GLY A 61 -14.29 0.04 -1.22
C GLY A 61 -13.92 -1.45 -1.16
N ALA A 62 -14.75 -2.23 -0.49
CA ALA A 62 -14.56 -3.66 -0.30
C ALA A 62 -14.30 -4.41 -1.60
N ALA A 63 -13.32 -5.29 -1.59
CA ALA A 63 -13.05 -6.19 -2.71
C ALA A 63 -14.30 -7.02 -3.04
N ARG A 64 -14.63 -7.14 -4.34
CA ARG A 64 -15.78 -7.95 -4.81
C ARG A 64 -15.59 -9.46 -4.65
N TYR A 65 -14.40 -9.90 -4.30
CA TYR A 65 -14.04 -11.28 -4.01
C TYR A 65 -13.28 -11.31 -2.67
N PRO A 66 -13.30 -12.46 -1.96
CA PRO A 66 -12.59 -12.55 -0.69
C PRO A 66 -11.11 -12.31 -0.87
N VAL A 67 -10.59 -11.22 -0.27
CA VAL A 67 -9.17 -10.95 -0.16
C VAL A 67 -8.70 -11.46 1.20
N HIS A 68 -7.64 -12.25 1.21
CA HIS A 68 -7.11 -12.87 2.40
C HIS A 68 -5.59 -12.69 2.57
N GLU A 69 -4.95 -12.09 1.57
CA GLU A 69 -3.50 -11.91 1.58
C GLU A 69 -3.07 -10.60 0.93
N VAL A 70 -1.97 -10.03 1.44
CA VAL A 70 -1.24 -8.95 0.79
C VAL A 70 0.15 -9.45 0.40
N VAL A 71 0.53 -9.26 -0.85
CA VAL A 71 1.86 -9.59 -1.37
C VAL A 71 2.64 -8.32 -1.62
N VAL A 72 3.80 -8.18 -0.97
CA VAL A 72 4.70 -7.05 -1.12
C VAL A 72 5.68 -7.30 -2.26
N HIS A 73 5.87 -6.29 -3.08
CA HIS A 73 6.78 -6.27 -4.23
C HIS A 73 7.70 -5.06 -4.19
N CYS A 74 8.73 -5.07 -5.03
CA CYS A 74 9.50 -3.90 -5.41
C CYS A 74 9.52 -3.72 -6.93
N SER A 75 9.81 -2.50 -7.39
CA SER A 75 9.98 -2.21 -8.81
C SER A 75 11.32 -2.70 -9.37
N ALA A 76 12.24 -3.11 -8.50
CA ALA A 76 13.63 -3.47 -8.82
C ALA A 76 14.40 -2.33 -9.53
N THR A 77 14.00 -1.09 -9.31
CA THR A 77 14.62 0.11 -9.88
C THR A 77 15.68 0.69 -8.93
N ARG A 78 16.62 1.47 -9.47
CA ARG A 78 17.61 2.21 -8.69
C ARG A 78 16.94 3.26 -7.79
N PRO A 79 17.58 3.65 -6.66
CA PRO A 79 17.01 4.67 -5.76
C PRO A 79 16.76 6.03 -6.42
N ASP A 80 17.57 6.38 -7.41
CA ASP A 80 17.54 7.63 -8.17
C ASP A 80 16.69 7.53 -9.46
N TRP A 81 16.12 6.35 -9.75
CA TRP A 81 15.35 6.15 -10.97
C TRP A 81 14.16 7.10 -11.07
N MET A 82 14.20 8.01 -12.05
CA MET A 82 13.19 9.04 -12.30
C MET A 82 12.83 9.85 -11.03
N ALA A 83 13.79 10.08 -10.14
CA ALA A 83 13.53 10.73 -8.84
C ALA A 83 12.99 12.16 -9.03
N ASP A 84 13.54 12.93 -9.97
CA ASP A 84 13.13 14.30 -10.24
C ASP A 84 11.72 14.40 -10.84
N ALA A 85 11.28 13.37 -11.56
CA ALA A 85 9.93 13.29 -12.15
C ALA A 85 8.86 12.86 -11.16
N GLY A 86 9.26 12.25 -10.03
CA GLY A 86 8.41 11.85 -8.93
C GLY A 86 7.52 10.63 -9.20
N LEU A 87 6.75 10.24 -8.17
CA LEU A 87 5.95 9.02 -8.19
C LEU A 87 4.94 8.93 -9.35
N PRO A 88 4.25 10.00 -9.79
CA PRO A 88 3.33 9.87 -10.93
C PRO A 88 4.01 9.41 -12.22
N ALA A 89 5.20 9.91 -12.52
CA ALA A 89 5.97 9.51 -13.70
C ALA A 89 6.51 8.08 -13.56
N GLN A 90 7.03 7.71 -12.38
CA GLN A 90 7.47 6.35 -12.07
C GLN A 90 6.33 5.34 -12.22
N PHE A 91 5.16 5.69 -11.72
CA PHE A 91 3.94 4.87 -11.85
C PHE A 91 3.51 4.71 -13.32
N ALA A 92 3.51 5.80 -14.08
CA ALA A 92 3.17 5.77 -15.50
C ALA A 92 4.11 4.85 -16.30
N GLU A 93 5.40 4.88 -15.98
CA GLU A 93 6.40 4.04 -16.65
C GLU A 93 6.24 2.55 -16.28
N ILE A 94 6.00 2.21 -15.00
CA ILE A 94 5.68 0.82 -14.58
C ILE A 94 4.41 0.34 -15.28
N ARG A 95 3.39 1.21 -15.38
CA ARG A 95 2.16 0.89 -16.10
C ARG A 95 2.42 0.64 -17.58
N ARG A 96 3.28 1.44 -18.22
CA ARG A 96 3.71 1.26 -19.60
C ARG A 96 4.37 -0.12 -19.79
N TRP A 97 5.33 -0.49 -18.94
CA TRP A 97 5.96 -1.81 -18.98
C TRP A 97 4.94 -2.96 -18.90
N HIS A 98 3.96 -2.83 -18.02
CA HIS A 98 2.94 -3.85 -17.87
C HIS A 98 1.99 -3.92 -19.07
N MET A 99 1.60 -2.77 -19.62
CA MET A 99 0.64 -2.72 -20.72
C MET A 99 1.27 -2.95 -22.09
N GLN A 100 2.42 -2.30 -22.36
CA GLN A 100 3.03 -2.33 -23.68
C GLN A 100 4.02 -3.49 -23.85
N ASP A 101 4.90 -3.70 -22.85
CA ASP A 101 5.96 -4.69 -22.97
C ASP A 101 5.47 -6.10 -22.60
N ARG A 102 4.44 -6.23 -21.72
CA ARG A 102 3.85 -7.50 -21.29
C ARG A 102 2.45 -7.77 -21.84
N GLY A 103 1.84 -6.81 -22.51
CA GLY A 103 0.50 -6.94 -23.09
C GLY A 103 -0.64 -7.05 -22.05
N TRP A 104 -0.41 -6.60 -20.81
CA TRP A 104 -1.46 -6.63 -19.79
C TRP A 104 -2.45 -5.48 -19.99
N ARG A 105 -3.71 -5.68 -19.55
CA ARG A 105 -4.75 -4.66 -19.70
C ARG A 105 -4.54 -3.42 -18.81
N ASN A 106 -3.77 -3.53 -17.73
CA ASN A 106 -3.47 -2.46 -16.79
C ASN A 106 -2.21 -2.81 -15.97
N ILE A 107 -1.76 -1.88 -15.11
CA ILE A 107 -0.73 -2.16 -14.11
C ILE A 107 -1.11 -3.40 -13.29
N GLY A 108 -0.13 -4.24 -12.92
CA GLY A 108 -0.37 -5.48 -12.19
C GLY A 108 -0.65 -5.29 -10.71
N TYR A 109 -0.15 -4.20 -10.13
CA TYR A 109 -0.25 -3.89 -8.71
C TYR A 109 -1.53 -3.12 -8.38
N HIS A 110 -2.00 -3.26 -7.13
CA HIS A 110 -3.11 -2.47 -6.60
C HIS A 110 -2.62 -1.13 -6.03
N TRP A 111 -1.41 -1.13 -5.46
CA TRP A 111 -0.81 0.04 -4.85
C TRP A 111 0.66 0.16 -5.23
N VAL A 112 1.13 1.40 -5.40
CA VAL A 112 2.54 1.72 -5.61
C VAL A 112 2.96 2.79 -4.61
N ILE A 113 4.04 2.55 -3.88
CA ILE A 113 4.57 3.45 -2.84
C ILE A 113 5.89 4.04 -3.32
N GLY A 114 5.93 5.36 -3.46
CA GLY A 114 7.12 6.14 -3.80
C GLY A 114 8.12 6.22 -2.65
N ARG A 115 9.36 6.58 -2.97
CA ARG A 115 10.43 6.73 -1.96
C ARG A 115 10.17 7.87 -0.96
N ASP A 116 9.33 8.83 -1.33
CA ASP A 116 8.84 9.91 -0.46
C ASP A 116 7.66 9.50 0.44
N GLY A 117 7.24 8.25 0.35
CA GLY A 117 6.10 7.71 1.10
C GLY A 117 4.74 8.02 0.48
N LYS A 118 4.68 8.76 -0.64
CA LYS A 118 3.40 8.91 -1.35
C LYS A 118 2.94 7.59 -1.93
N VAL A 119 1.62 7.44 -2.08
CA VAL A 119 1.02 6.23 -2.62
C VAL A 119 0.08 6.56 -3.78
N LEU A 120 0.12 5.74 -4.82
CA LEU A 120 -0.83 5.79 -5.92
C LEU A 120 -1.59 4.47 -6.06
N ALA A 121 -2.89 4.59 -6.31
CA ALA A 121 -3.73 3.46 -6.63
C ALA A 121 -3.47 3.02 -8.07
N GLY A 122 -3.24 1.73 -8.23
CA GLY A 122 -3.09 1.08 -9.52
C GLY A 122 -4.39 0.40 -9.96
N ARG A 123 -4.37 -0.93 -10.01
CA ARG A 123 -5.58 -1.72 -10.28
C ARG A 123 -6.53 -1.61 -9.08
N PRO A 124 -7.83 -1.42 -9.30
CA PRO A 124 -8.80 -1.42 -8.20
C PRO A 124 -8.73 -2.69 -7.36
N GLU A 125 -8.86 -2.59 -6.04
CA GLU A 125 -8.90 -3.78 -5.16
C GLU A 125 -10.09 -4.70 -5.44
N THR A 126 -11.08 -4.22 -6.18
CA THR A 126 -12.21 -5.01 -6.68
C THR A 126 -11.88 -5.85 -7.90
N GLU A 127 -10.66 -5.75 -8.42
CA GLU A 127 -10.15 -6.52 -9.55
C GLU A 127 -9.00 -7.43 -9.14
N ILE A 128 -8.92 -8.62 -9.73
CA ILE A 128 -7.78 -9.51 -9.54
C ILE A 128 -6.54 -8.86 -10.15
N GLY A 129 -5.44 -8.82 -9.39
CA GLY A 129 -4.16 -8.29 -9.82
C GLY A 129 -3.48 -9.12 -10.92
N ALA A 130 -2.27 -8.70 -11.30
CA ALA A 130 -1.37 -9.46 -12.17
C ALA A 130 0.06 -9.28 -11.65
N HIS A 131 0.35 -9.75 -10.45
CA HIS A 131 1.62 -9.51 -9.76
C HIS A 131 2.32 -10.80 -9.28
N VAL A 132 1.58 -11.90 -9.12
CA VAL A 132 2.14 -13.23 -8.83
C VAL A 132 1.48 -14.24 -9.74
N VAL A 133 2.26 -14.96 -10.55
CA VAL A 133 1.74 -16.00 -11.43
C VAL A 133 1.02 -17.06 -10.59
N ASP A 134 -0.17 -17.45 -11.04
CA ASP A 134 -1.05 -18.46 -10.41
C ASP A 134 -1.52 -18.12 -8.98
N HIS A 135 -1.16 -16.96 -8.44
CA HIS A 135 -1.47 -16.57 -7.07
C HIS A 135 -2.08 -15.14 -6.94
N ASN A 136 -2.76 -14.65 -7.97
CA ASN A 136 -3.34 -13.30 -7.97
C ASN A 136 -4.72 -13.23 -7.30
N ARG A 137 -5.50 -14.31 -7.37
CA ARG A 137 -6.87 -14.32 -6.82
C ARG A 137 -6.85 -14.33 -5.30
N GLY A 138 -7.60 -13.42 -4.67
CA GLY A 138 -7.65 -13.28 -3.22
C GLY A 138 -6.45 -12.53 -2.62
N THR A 139 -5.62 -11.90 -3.47
CA THR A 139 -4.44 -11.17 -3.03
C THR A 139 -4.45 -9.71 -3.49
N ILE A 140 -3.84 -8.84 -2.69
CA ILE A 140 -3.55 -7.45 -3.03
C ILE A 140 -2.04 -7.30 -3.20
N GLY A 141 -1.58 -6.82 -4.36
CA GLY A 141 -0.17 -6.53 -4.62
C GLY A 141 0.18 -5.08 -4.32
N ILE A 142 1.19 -4.87 -3.48
CA ILE A 142 1.76 -3.56 -3.16
C ILE A 142 3.20 -3.51 -3.69
N CYS A 143 3.52 -2.50 -4.50
CA CYS A 143 4.86 -2.30 -5.06
C CYS A 143 5.57 -1.12 -4.41
N LEU A 144 6.78 -1.32 -3.90
CA LEU A 144 7.69 -0.28 -3.41
C LEU A 144 8.62 0.16 -4.55
N ILE A 145 8.75 1.46 -4.79
CA ILE A 145 9.76 1.99 -5.72
C ILE A 145 11.15 1.80 -5.12
N GLY A 146 12.01 1.06 -5.81
CA GLY A 146 13.36 0.73 -5.36
C GLY A 146 13.66 -0.76 -5.46
N GLY A 147 14.64 -1.23 -4.68
CA GLY A 147 14.99 -2.65 -4.57
C GLY A 147 15.97 -3.16 -5.63
N HIS A 148 16.62 -2.26 -6.39
CA HIS A 148 17.67 -2.64 -7.33
C HIS A 148 18.85 -3.32 -6.61
N GLY A 149 19.30 -4.47 -7.11
CA GLY A 149 20.41 -5.22 -6.54
C GLY A 149 20.14 -5.86 -5.17
N SER A 150 18.88 -5.85 -4.71
CA SER A 150 18.51 -6.46 -3.43
C SER A 150 18.49 -7.98 -3.49
N THR A 151 18.60 -8.60 -2.31
CA THR A 151 18.42 -10.04 -2.10
C THR A 151 17.30 -10.28 -1.08
N GLU A 152 16.80 -11.49 -1.01
CA GLU A 152 15.79 -11.89 -0.02
C GLU A 152 16.30 -11.84 1.44
N ARG A 153 17.62 -11.75 1.62
CA ARG A 153 18.28 -11.72 2.94
C ARG A 153 18.53 -10.32 3.47
N ASP A 154 18.35 -9.31 2.62
CA ASP A 154 18.61 -7.92 2.99
C ASP A 154 17.55 -7.40 3.97
N ARG A 155 17.91 -6.32 4.66
CA ARG A 155 16.96 -5.62 5.54
C ARG A 155 16.23 -4.55 4.73
N PHE A 156 14.98 -4.29 5.07
CA PHE A 156 14.16 -3.24 4.46
C PHE A 156 14.91 -1.91 4.29
N ALA A 157 15.53 -1.44 5.36
CA ALA A 157 16.21 -0.15 5.39
C ALA A 157 17.45 -0.04 4.47
N GLN A 158 17.94 -1.13 3.90
CA GLN A 158 19.06 -1.10 2.95
C GLN A 158 18.60 -0.63 1.56
N HIS A 159 17.33 -0.82 1.21
CA HIS A 159 16.80 -0.56 -0.12
C HIS A 159 15.66 0.45 -0.14
N PHE A 160 14.98 0.64 0.99
CA PHE A 160 13.77 1.45 1.10
C PHE A 160 13.90 2.49 2.20
N THR A 161 13.10 3.55 2.10
CA THR A 161 13.15 4.69 3.00
C THR A 161 12.26 4.49 4.23
N PRO A 162 12.51 5.23 5.34
CA PRO A 162 11.59 5.26 6.48
C PRO A 162 10.17 5.72 6.11
N ALA A 163 10.03 6.62 5.13
CA ALA A 163 8.73 7.05 4.64
C ALA A 163 7.96 5.91 3.97
N GLN A 164 8.64 5.05 3.19
CA GLN A 164 8.04 3.85 2.61
C GLN A 164 7.65 2.83 3.69
N ASP A 165 8.45 2.66 4.74
CA ASP A 165 8.12 1.76 5.86
C ASP A 165 6.83 2.19 6.56
N ILE A 166 6.73 3.48 6.91
CA ILE A 166 5.54 4.06 7.54
C ILE A 166 4.31 3.86 6.64
N THR A 167 4.41 4.22 5.37
CA THR A 167 3.28 4.13 4.44
C THR A 167 2.85 2.68 4.19
N LEU A 168 3.81 1.75 4.05
CA LEU A 168 3.49 0.33 3.86
C LEU A 168 2.71 -0.23 5.06
N ARG A 169 3.15 0.07 6.30
CA ARG A 169 2.43 -0.36 7.51
C ARG A 169 1.04 0.23 7.61
N GLN A 170 0.89 1.51 7.31
CA GLN A 170 -0.41 2.18 7.28
C GLN A 170 -1.35 1.57 6.23
N LEU A 171 -0.83 1.28 5.04
CA LEU A 171 -1.60 0.68 3.97
C LEU A 171 -2.06 -0.74 4.33
N LEU A 172 -1.17 -1.55 4.93
CA LEU A 172 -1.51 -2.89 5.43
C LEU A 172 -2.63 -2.85 6.47
N GLN A 173 -2.57 -1.91 7.41
CA GLN A 173 -3.63 -1.73 8.41
C GLN A 173 -4.95 -1.30 7.76
N GLY A 174 -4.90 -0.32 6.85
CA GLY A 174 -6.08 0.13 6.12
C GLY A 174 -6.75 -1.00 5.32
N ILE A 175 -5.96 -1.87 4.70
CA ILE A 175 -6.46 -3.06 4.01
C ILE A 175 -7.07 -4.04 5.02
N GLY A 176 -6.40 -4.30 6.14
CA GLY A 176 -6.88 -5.20 7.20
C GLY A 176 -8.21 -4.76 7.85
N MET A 177 -8.55 -3.47 7.78
CA MET A 177 -9.84 -2.96 8.26
C MET A 177 -11.02 -3.30 7.34
N ARG A 178 -10.77 -3.53 6.04
CA ARG A 178 -11.82 -3.79 5.03
C ARG A 178 -11.78 -5.19 4.44
N ALA A 179 -10.72 -5.95 4.75
CA ALA A 179 -10.54 -7.33 4.29
C ALA A 179 -9.95 -8.18 5.42
N GLN A 180 -10.38 -9.43 5.54
CA GLN A 180 -9.88 -10.36 6.54
C GLN A 180 -8.52 -10.92 6.11
N ILE A 181 -7.46 -10.12 6.26
CA ILE A 181 -6.11 -10.52 5.88
C ILE A 181 -5.57 -11.55 6.88
N ARG A 182 -5.18 -12.71 6.36
CA ARG A 182 -4.62 -13.84 7.11
C ARG A 182 -3.11 -13.97 6.90
N ARG A 183 -2.58 -13.36 5.83
CA ARG A 183 -1.17 -13.45 5.45
C ARG A 183 -0.68 -12.14 4.82
N ILE A 184 0.55 -11.79 5.15
CA ILE A 184 1.32 -10.76 4.47
C ILE A 184 2.64 -11.42 4.07
N SER A 185 2.95 -11.44 2.78
CA SER A 185 4.07 -12.17 2.20
C SER A 185 4.89 -11.30 1.25
N GLY A 186 6.05 -11.78 0.87
CA GLY A 186 6.86 -11.24 -0.23
C GLY A 186 6.70 -12.05 -1.51
N HIS A 187 6.94 -11.44 -2.67
CA HIS A 187 6.93 -12.14 -3.96
C HIS A 187 7.96 -13.30 -4.00
N ASN A 188 9.06 -13.18 -3.28
CA ASN A 188 10.09 -14.22 -3.13
C ASN A 188 9.58 -15.52 -2.45
N GLU A 189 8.41 -15.49 -1.85
CA GLU A 189 7.79 -16.70 -1.28
C GLU A 189 7.05 -17.54 -2.32
N TYR A 190 6.84 -17.00 -3.54
CA TYR A 190 6.10 -17.64 -4.64
C TYR A 190 6.93 -17.88 -5.89
N ALA A 191 8.10 -17.27 -5.98
CA ALA A 191 8.97 -17.40 -7.13
C ALA A 191 10.45 -17.26 -6.71
N ALA A 192 11.36 -17.89 -7.46
CA ALA A 192 12.80 -17.75 -7.26
C ALA A 192 13.27 -16.34 -7.70
N LYS A 193 12.89 -15.33 -6.93
CA LYS A 193 13.19 -13.91 -7.17
C LYS A 193 13.54 -13.21 -5.87
N ALA A 194 14.39 -12.19 -5.92
CA ALA A 194 14.73 -11.37 -4.76
C ALA A 194 13.58 -10.47 -4.27
N CYS A 195 12.64 -10.09 -5.17
CA CYS A 195 11.52 -9.20 -4.88
C CYS A 195 10.67 -9.70 -3.69
N PRO A 196 10.43 -8.89 -2.67
CA PRO A 196 10.61 -7.43 -2.56
C PRO A 196 12.03 -6.99 -2.17
N GLY A 197 12.99 -7.89 -1.99
CA GLY A 197 14.35 -7.56 -1.60
C GLY A 197 14.57 -7.56 -0.09
N PHE A 198 13.70 -8.23 0.65
CA PHE A 198 13.80 -8.50 2.09
C PHE A 198 12.81 -9.60 2.48
N THR A 199 13.01 -10.20 3.66
CA THR A 199 12.07 -11.17 4.25
C THR A 199 10.93 -10.42 4.92
N VAL A 200 9.71 -10.50 4.38
CA VAL A 200 8.54 -9.74 4.87
C VAL A 200 8.16 -10.13 6.29
N SER A 201 8.19 -11.41 6.65
CA SER A 201 7.88 -11.87 8.02
C SER A 201 8.82 -11.27 9.06
N LYS A 202 10.14 -11.26 8.79
CA LYS A 202 11.13 -10.64 9.67
C LYS A 202 10.94 -9.12 9.80
N TRP A 203 10.58 -8.45 8.70
CA TRP A 203 10.28 -7.02 8.72
C TRP A 203 9.02 -6.71 9.56
N LEU A 204 8.00 -7.55 9.51
CA LEU A 204 6.81 -7.40 10.35
C LEU A 204 7.12 -7.57 11.85
N GLU A 205 7.99 -8.53 12.20
CA GLU A 205 8.41 -8.78 13.58
C GLU A 205 9.25 -7.64 14.17
N ALA A 206 10.09 -7.00 13.36
CA ALA A 206 10.99 -5.92 13.80
C ALA A 206 10.25 -4.64 14.27
N ALA A 207 8.93 -4.58 14.15
CA ALA A 207 8.09 -3.45 14.58
C ALA A 207 7.34 -3.71 15.90
N ARG A 208 7.58 -4.87 16.51
CA ARG A 208 7.09 -5.23 17.84
C ARG A 208 8.20 -4.93 18.85
#